data_1a679d7a23995186e17a92525d2b0c22
#
_entry.id   1a679d7a23995186e17a92525d2b0c22
#
_cell.length_a   1.000
_cell.length_b   1.000
_cell.length_c   1.000
_cell.angle_alpha   90.00
_cell.angle_beta   90.00
_cell.angle_gamma   90.00
#
_symmetry.space_group_name_H-M   'P 1'
#
loop_
_entity.id
_entity.type
_entity.pdbx_description
1 polymer ?
#
loop_
_entity_poly.entity_id
_entity_poly.type
_entity_poly.pdbx_seq_one_letter_code
_entity_poly.pdbx_strand_id
1 'polypeptide(L)'
;MQQQNTSLYPPLQVRAGVLVVDGYGIALRVVNRGKLRVEDGIGRQRRSITLDRAGCGLERLVLIGSEGYASLASLAWLRAIGAALVQLGRDGAVLAHSVPFGYDGHPIRRAQALAVTNGLDLAIARELISNKLEGQRRILVRLGADRSEFDTLRAAIDSADSIDRVRAIEGNAAALYFPAWRGVRIRFREPDLARIPARWLRCDSRASVLTGAPRAATSPINSMRNYLFACLESEARLALLAQGCDPQIGCLHADQRNRDSLALDAMEPVRADVDAFLLDLLEDREFTARDFGELPNGICRIAAPLTHELALTLPHWRECLRPIAARLAQVFRESLANKSAAPRSLSANTGNKRRSAPGSDRSPLLATPRKASQPRPYAARAWRAPTIEGRPSTPIACALCGEPVLKRRRRHCEACMPKARREHGLRAIEAARKALAAQTAAGNDPRRNTVVNHARGEAISEGHRRNRSWAREHPEQRDEAWFKHEIVPRLDAFTLAEIAAATGLSLAACSRIRAGAKAPHPRHWEALRELASLRTDSKDEP
;
A
#
# COMPACT_ATOMS: atom_id res chain seq x y z
N MET A 1 -37.88 -10.38 28.46
CA MET A 1 -36.71 -10.99 27.80
C MET A 1 -35.96 -9.90 27.08
N GLN A 2 -34.91 -9.35 27.70
CA GLN A 2 -34.01 -8.39 27.06
C GLN A 2 -33.11 -9.18 26.08
N GLN A 3 -33.32 -8.97 24.80
CA GLN A 3 -32.38 -9.44 23.76
C GLN A 3 -31.03 -8.74 24.00
N GLN A 4 -30.07 -9.47 24.51
CA GLN A 4 -28.66 -9.04 24.52
C GLN A 4 -28.22 -8.89 23.06
N ASN A 5 -28.20 -7.65 22.61
CA ASN A 5 -27.71 -7.25 21.29
C ASN A 5 -26.17 -7.33 21.35
N THR A 6 -25.63 -8.54 21.19
CA THR A 6 -24.18 -8.76 21.09
C THR A 6 -23.68 -8.11 19.81
N SER A 7 -23.09 -6.91 19.96
CA SER A 7 -22.34 -6.26 18.89
C SER A 7 -21.28 -7.24 18.38
N LEU A 8 -21.21 -7.41 17.06
CA LEU A 8 -20.19 -8.25 16.39
C LEU A 8 -18.74 -7.77 16.66
N TYR A 9 -18.59 -6.57 17.18
CA TYR A 9 -17.31 -5.91 17.42
C TYR A 9 -17.15 -5.55 18.89
N PRO A 10 -15.97 -5.74 19.48
CA PRO A 10 -15.69 -5.26 20.84
C PRO A 10 -15.75 -3.74 20.91
N PRO A 11 -16.01 -3.17 22.11
CA PRO A 11 -15.97 -1.71 22.28
C PRO A 11 -14.60 -1.14 21.88
N LEU A 12 -14.62 0.07 21.33
CA LEU A 12 -13.37 0.78 21.00
C LEU A 12 -12.62 1.12 22.31
N GLN A 13 -11.38 0.68 22.43
CA GLN A 13 -10.53 0.94 23.58
C GLN A 13 -9.05 1.00 23.17
N VAL A 14 -8.28 1.81 23.89
CA VAL A 14 -6.81 1.82 23.75
C VAL A 14 -6.25 0.64 24.56
N ARG A 15 -5.51 -0.25 23.90
CA ARG A 15 -4.82 -1.40 24.51
C ARG A 15 -3.34 -1.35 24.18
N ALA A 16 -2.50 -1.37 25.18
CA ALA A 16 -1.03 -1.28 25.02
C ALA A 16 -0.60 -0.15 24.07
N GLY A 17 -1.24 1.02 24.17
CA GLY A 17 -0.95 2.18 23.33
C GLY A 17 -1.58 2.15 21.93
N VAL A 18 -2.34 1.11 21.57
CA VAL A 18 -2.95 0.97 20.24
C VAL A 18 -4.48 1.08 20.34
N LEU A 19 -5.08 1.86 19.45
CA LEU A 19 -6.51 1.87 19.17
C LEU A 19 -6.72 1.35 17.75
N VAL A 20 -7.40 0.22 17.63
CA VAL A 20 -7.77 -0.37 16.33
C VAL A 20 -9.22 -0.02 16.02
N VAL A 21 -9.45 0.47 14.81
CA VAL A 21 -10.77 0.85 14.27
C VAL A 21 -10.98 0.05 12.99
N ASP A 22 -11.92 -0.89 13.03
CA ASP A 22 -12.21 -1.81 11.92
C ASP A 22 -13.71 -1.85 11.67
N GLY A 23 -14.19 -0.97 10.85
CA GLY A 23 -15.60 -0.90 10.52
C GLY A 23 -15.87 -0.02 9.31
N TYR A 24 -17.14 0.04 8.93
CA TYR A 24 -17.61 0.97 7.93
C TYR A 24 -17.88 2.33 8.56
N GLY A 25 -17.76 3.39 7.76
CA GLY A 25 -18.09 4.73 8.20
C GLY A 25 -17.18 5.27 9.31
N ILE A 26 -15.89 4.94 9.26
CA ILE A 26 -14.88 5.47 10.19
C ILE A 26 -14.91 6.99 10.17
N ALA A 27 -14.94 7.61 11.35
CA ALA A 27 -14.96 9.05 11.49
C ALA A 27 -13.99 9.51 12.59
N LEU A 28 -13.04 10.37 12.23
CA LEU A 28 -12.10 11.01 13.13
C LEU A 28 -12.39 12.51 13.19
N ARG A 29 -12.75 13.02 14.36
CA ARG A 29 -13.05 14.46 14.54
C ARG A 29 -12.66 14.95 15.93
N VAL A 30 -12.24 16.20 15.99
CA VAL A 30 -12.07 16.89 17.26
C VAL A 30 -13.42 17.46 17.69
N VAL A 31 -13.83 17.14 18.89
CA VAL A 31 -15.10 17.56 19.49
C VAL A 31 -14.84 18.42 20.73
N ASN A 32 -15.88 18.74 21.48
CA ASN A 32 -15.91 19.60 22.65
C ASN A 32 -14.61 19.61 23.47
N ARG A 33 -14.08 20.80 23.76
CA ARG A 33 -12.85 21.04 24.54
C ARG A 33 -11.58 20.39 23.96
N GLY A 34 -11.54 20.13 22.63
CA GLY A 34 -10.35 19.62 21.97
C GLY A 34 -10.09 18.12 22.17
N LYS A 35 -11.10 17.32 22.47
CA LYS A 35 -11.01 15.85 22.56
C LYS A 35 -11.10 15.21 21.19
N LEU A 36 -10.38 14.13 20.98
CA LEU A 36 -10.51 13.31 19.77
C LEU A 36 -11.66 12.33 19.93
N ARG A 37 -12.64 12.41 19.04
CA ARG A 37 -13.69 11.41 18.91
C ARG A 37 -13.40 10.52 17.72
N VAL A 38 -13.36 9.23 17.97
CA VAL A 38 -13.16 8.16 16.99
C VAL A 38 -14.43 7.33 16.96
N GLU A 39 -14.96 7.10 15.77
CA GLU A 39 -16.18 6.35 15.56
C GLU A 39 -16.03 5.39 14.38
N ASP A 40 -16.72 4.26 14.45
CA ASP A 40 -16.94 3.35 13.33
C ASP A 40 -18.32 2.67 13.42
N GLY A 41 -18.62 1.85 12.41
CA GLY A 41 -19.89 1.14 12.33
C GLY A 41 -21.03 1.97 11.73
N ILE A 42 -22.13 1.30 11.39
CA ILE A 42 -23.32 1.88 10.77
C ILE A 42 -24.56 1.56 11.61
N GLY A 43 -25.44 2.53 11.78
CA GLY A 43 -26.71 2.37 12.47
C GLY A 43 -26.54 1.95 13.93
N ARG A 44 -27.21 0.86 14.35
CA ARG A 44 -27.17 0.36 15.73
C ARG A 44 -25.82 -0.27 16.13
N GLN A 45 -24.95 -0.57 15.17
CA GLN A 45 -23.61 -1.13 15.41
C GLN A 45 -22.53 -0.04 15.50
N ARG A 46 -22.92 1.24 15.53
CA ARG A 46 -21.99 2.35 15.64
C ARG A 46 -21.33 2.36 17.01
N ARG A 47 -20.00 2.35 17.01
CA ARG A 47 -19.17 2.45 18.21
C ARG A 47 -18.49 3.81 18.23
N SER A 48 -18.19 4.31 19.43
CA SER A 48 -17.43 5.56 19.59
C SER A 48 -16.58 5.53 20.84
N ILE A 49 -15.41 6.19 20.75
CA ILE A 49 -14.57 6.52 21.89
C ILE A 49 -14.18 7.99 21.80
N THR A 50 -14.09 8.64 22.95
CA THR A 50 -13.61 10.03 23.04
C THR A 50 -12.38 10.05 23.92
N LEU A 51 -11.28 10.59 23.39
CA LEU A 51 -9.96 10.59 24.02
C LEU A 51 -9.56 12.02 24.40
N ASP A 52 -9.03 12.17 25.60
CA ASP A 52 -8.35 13.39 26.04
C ASP A 52 -6.89 13.36 25.63
N ARG A 53 -6.26 14.53 25.39
CA ARG A 53 -4.82 14.58 25.09
C ARG A 53 -3.96 14.08 26.24
N ALA A 54 -4.34 14.42 27.46
CA ALA A 54 -3.64 13.98 28.65
C ALA A 54 -4.15 12.61 29.09
N GLY A 55 -3.23 11.66 29.28
CA GLY A 55 -3.54 10.37 29.89
C GLY A 55 -4.26 9.35 29.01
N CYS A 56 -4.53 9.62 27.72
CA CYS A 56 -5.18 8.62 26.86
C CYS A 56 -4.25 7.43 26.50
N GLY A 57 -2.93 7.57 26.68
CA GLY A 57 -1.96 6.53 26.39
C GLY A 57 -1.92 6.07 24.92
N LEU A 58 -2.51 6.84 23.99
CA LEU A 58 -2.55 6.47 22.59
C LEU A 58 -1.20 6.75 21.91
N GLU A 59 -0.57 5.72 21.38
CA GLU A 59 0.66 5.79 20.59
C GLU A 59 0.42 5.46 19.10
N ARG A 60 -0.59 4.65 18.83
CA ARG A 60 -0.98 4.19 17.48
C ARG A 60 -2.48 4.24 17.29
N LEU A 61 -2.93 4.88 16.23
CA LEU A 61 -4.29 4.74 15.72
C LEU A 61 -4.23 3.93 14.42
N VAL A 62 -4.82 2.74 14.43
CA VAL A 62 -4.85 1.83 13.29
C VAL A 62 -6.25 1.84 12.71
N LEU A 63 -6.37 2.23 11.44
CA LEU A 63 -7.62 2.22 10.68
C LEU A 63 -7.58 1.05 9.71
N ILE A 64 -8.57 0.16 9.74
CA ILE A 64 -8.67 -0.98 8.83
C ILE A 64 -9.81 -0.72 7.85
N GLY A 65 -9.48 -0.52 6.59
CA GLY A 65 -10.42 -0.24 5.52
C GLY A 65 -10.21 1.12 4.85
N SER A 66 -11.08 1.42 3.87
CA SER A 66 -10.99 2.61 3.02
C SER A 66 -12.18 3.58 3.15
N GLU A 67 -13.21 3.17 3.91
CA GLU A 67 -14.46 3.93 4.01
C GLU A 67 -14.51 4.79 5.27
N GLY A 68 -14.57 6.12 5.09
CA GLY A 68 -14.66 7.04 6.22
C GLY A 68 -14.07 8.41 5.92
N TYR A 69 -13.87 9.20 6.98
CA TYR A 69 -13.20 10.50 6.89
C TYR A 69 -12.41 10.83 8.16
N ALA A 70 -11.36 11.63 8.00
CA ALA A 70 -10.62 12.25 9.09
C ALA A 70 -10.61 13.76 8.90
N SER A 71 -10.91 14.52 9.96
CA SER A 71 -10.75 15.97 9.92
C SER A 71 -9.27 16.34 10.03
N LEU A 72 -8.86 17.45 9.40
CA LEU A 72 -7.47 17.94 9.54
C LEU A 72 -7.13 18.24 11.01
N ALA A 73 -8.11 18.68 11.81
CA ALA A 73 -7.95 18.88 13.24
C ALA A 73 -7.64 17.57 13.99
N SER A 74 -8.18 16.41 13.56
CA SER A 74 -7.86 15.12 14.17
C SER A 74 -6.42 14.68 13.85
N LEU A 75 -5.91 14.95 12.66
CA LEU A 75 -4.52 14.68 12.32
C LEU A 75 -3.56 15.56 13.14
N ALA A 76 -3.88 16.85 13.27
CA ALA A 76 -3.12 17.77 14.13
C ALA A 76 -3.17 17.34 15.62
N TRP A 77 -4.29 16.80 16.06
CA TRP A 77 -4.46 16.28 17.42
C TRP A 77 -3.55 15.06 17.68
N LEU A 78 -3.55 14.08 16.78
CA LEU A 78 -2.67 12.90 16.86
C LEU A 78 -1.21 13.30 16.89
N ARG A 79 -0.82 14.25 16.01
CA ARG A 79 0.54 14.79 16.01
C ARG A 79 0.91 15.43 17.34
N ALA A 80 0.01 16.20 17.95
CA ALA A 80 0.28 16.92 19.20
C ALA A 80 0.54 15.99 20.40
N ILE A 81 0.01 14.77 20.40
CA ILE A 81 0.30 13.74 21.42
C ILE A 81 1.39 12.76 21.01
N GLY A 82 1.98 12.91 19.83
CA GLY A 82 3.01 12.00 19.33
C GLY A 82 2.46 10.63 18.87
N ALA A 83 1.16 10.51 18.61
CA ALA A 83 0.58 9.26 18.12
C ALA A 83 0.72 9.12 16.61
N ALA A 84 1.12 7.94 16.15
CA ALA A 84 1.15 7.59 14.74
C ALA A 84 -0.24 7.16 14.25
N LEU A 85 -0.56 7.48 12.98
CA LEU A 85 -1.70 6.95 12.26
C LEU A 85 -1.21 5.92 11.24
N VAL A 86 -1.84 4.76 11.20
CA VAL A 86 -1.60 3.72 10.20
C VAL A 86 -2.94 3.32 9.61
N GLN A 87 -3.06 3.35 8.28
CA GLN A 87 -4.22 2.84 7.57
C GLN A 87 -3.84 1.57 6.83
N LEU A 88 -4.55 0.49 7.15
CA LEU A 88 -4.41 -0.82 6.51
C LEU A 88 -5.62 -1.09 5.62
N GLY A 89 -5.38 -1.61 4.43
CA GLY A 89 -6.42 -2.21 3.61
C GLY A 89 -6.92 -3.51 4.23
N ARG A 90 -8.14 -3.92 3.90
CA ARG A 90 -8.66 -5.25 4.31
C ARG A 90 -7.91 -6.42 3.68
N ASP A 91 -7.04 -6.13 2.71
CA ASP A 91 -6.08 -7.07 2.12
C ASP A 91 -4.74 -7.11 2.83
N GLY A 92 -4.58 -6.29 3.86
CA GLY A 92 -3.35 -6.14 4.58
C GLY A 92 -2.37 -5.15 3.95
N ALA A 93 -2.73 -4.47 2.85
CA ALA A 93 -1.86 -3.43 2.29
C ALA A 93 -1.79 -2.21 3.20
N VAL A 94 -0.60 -1.64 3.40
CA VAL A 94 -0.44 -0.34 4.07
C VAL A 94 -0.85 0.75 3.09
N LEU A 95 -2.01 1.39 3.33
CA LEU A 95 -2.57 2.42 2.44
C LEU A 95 -2.01 3.81 2.74
N ALA A 96 -1.85 4.15 4.02
CA ALA A 96 -1.31 5.42 4.45
C ALA A 96 -0.72 5.31 5.86
N HIS A 97 0.23 6.17 6.16
CA HIS A 97 0.73 6.35 7.51
C HIS A 97 1.09 7.82 7.76
N SER A 98 0.99 8.23 9.02
CA SER A 98 1.49 9.51 9.50
C SER A 98 2.28 9.24 10.77
N VAL A 99 3.51 9.71 10.81
CA VAL A 99 4.37 9.61 11.99
C VAL A 99 4.51 10.96 12.66
N PRO A 100 4.68 11.03 13.98
CA PRO A 100 5.12 12.24 14.65
C PRO A 100 6.45 12.67 14.02
N PHE A 101 6.67 13.99 13.91
CA PHE A 101 7.94 14.50 13.37
C PHE A 101 9.10 13.88 14.16
N GLY A 102 9.88 13.13 13.45
CA GLY A 102 10.94 12.36 14.02
C GLY A 102 12.29 13.00 13.77
N TYR A 103 13.22 12.33 14.26
CA TYR A 103 14.64 12.43 14.24
C TYR A 103 15.21 13.07 12.97
N ASP A 104 16.14 14.01 13.13
CA ASP A 104 16.92 14.58 12.04
C ASP A 104 17.99 13.57 11.59
N GLY A 105 17.61 12.69 10.66
CA GLY A 105 18.40 11.56 10.19
C GLY A 105 19.28 11.84 8.97
N HIS A 106 19.59 13.12 8.63
CA HIS A 106 20.38 13.46 7.44
C HIS A 106 21.68 12.67 7.29
N PRO A 107 22.52 12.47 8.33
CA PRO A 107 23.72 11.66 8.18
C PRO A 107 23.42 10.21 7.87
N ILE A 108 22.43 9.61 8.55
CA ILE A 108 22.05 8.20 8.34
C ILE A 108 21.56 7.98 6.92
N ARG A 109 20.68 8.86 6.39
CA ARG A 109 20.18 8.77 5.02
C ARG A 109 21.27 8.88 3.97
N ARG A 110 22.29 9.72 4.22
CA ARG A 110 23.49 9.77 3.37
C ARG A 110 24.26 8.46 3.40
N ALA A 111 24.41 7.85 4.59
CA ALA A 111 25.07 6.55 4.71
C ALA A 111 24.31 5.45 3.99
N GLN A 112 22.99 5.43 4.11
CA GLN A 112 22.13 4.50 3.36
C GLN A 112 22.34 4.63 1.85
N ALA A 113 22.29 5.85 1.30
CA ALA A 113 22.51 6.10 -0.13
C ALA A 113 23.90 5.65 -0.61
N LEU A 114 24.91 5.65 0.28
CA LEU A 114 26.27 5.23 -0.04
C LEU A 114 26.55 3.75 0.24
N ALA A 115 25.62 3.03 0.86
CA ALA A 115 25.80 1.64 1.26
C ALA A 115 26.15 0.73 0.08
N VAL A 116 25.50 0.92 -1.06
CA VAL A 116 25.74 0.16 -2.30
C VAL A 116 27.17 0.35 -2.83
N THR A 117 27.75 1.54 -2.63
CA THR A 117 29.10 1.85 -3.17
C THR A 117 30.24 1.39 -2.29
N ASN A 118 29.97 1.02 -1.04
CA ASN A 118 31.00 0.64 -0.07
C ASN A 118 30.84 -0.80 0.46
N GLY A 119 29.93 -1.59 -0.13
CA GLY A 119 29.69 -2.99 0.24
C GLY A 119 28.96 -3.19 1.57
N LEU A 120 28.45 -2.11 2.18
CA LEU A 120 27.71 -2.17 3.42
C LEU A 120 26.34 -2.84 3.25
N ASP A 121 25.70 -2.61 2.09
CA ASP A 121 24.46 -3.25 1.70
C ASP A 121 24.58 -4.78 1.70
N LEU A 122 25.67 -5.33 1.17
CA LEU A 122 25.92 -6.77 1.17
C LEU A 122 26.11 -7.31 2.59
N ALA A 123 26.86 -6.60 3.44
CA ALA A 123 27.03 -7.00 4.84
C ALA A 123 25.70 -7.03 5.60
N ILE A 124 24.88 -5.99 5.44
CA ILE A 124 23.53 -5.91 6.02
C ILE A 124 22.65 -7.04 5.47
N ALA A 125 22.63 -7.25 4.15
CA ALA A 125 21.81 -8.28 3.53
C ALA A 125 22.14 -9.69 4.05
N ARG A 126 23.44 -10.01 4.22
CA ARG A 126 23.86 -11.29 4.81
C ARG A 126 23.36 -11.43 6.24
N GLU A 127 23.54 -10.40 7.09
CA GLU A 127 23.08 -10.40 8.49
C GLU A 127 21.57 -10.63 8.58
N LEU A 128 20.77 -9.91 7.77
CA LEU A 128 19.31 -10.00 7.80
C LEU A 128 18.81 -11.36 7.31
N ILE A 129 19.38 -11.88 6.22
CA ILE A 129 18.95 -13.18 5.65
C ILE A 129 19.46 -14.35 6.49
N SER A 130 20.66 -14.28 7.07
CA SER A 130 21.13 -15.29 8.02
C SER A 130 20.15 -15.44 9.20
N ASN A 131 19.72 -14.32 9.80
CA ASN A 131 18.73 -14.30 10.88
C ASN A 131 17.36 -14.82 10.43
N LYS A 132 16.90 -14.46 9.23
CA LYS A 132 15.67 -15.00 8.64
C LYS A 132 15.73 -16.51 8.52
N LEU A 133 16.79 -17.04 7.91
CA LEU A 133 16.94 -18.48 7.69
C LEU A 133 17.04 -19.24 9.01
N GLU A 134 17.72 -18.70 10.02
CA GLU A 134 17.75 -19.30 11.35
C GLU A 134 16.36 -19.35 11.99
N GLY A 135 15.56 -18.30 11.85
CA GLY A 135 14.16 -18.30 12.26
C GLY A 135 13.33 -19.36 11.52
N GLN A 136 13.45 -19.39 10.19
CA GLN A 136 12.72 -20.37 9.35
C GLN A 136 13.14 -21.81 9.65
N ARG A 137 14.41 -22.04 9.96
CA ARG A 137 14.90 -23.36 10.41
C ARG A 137 14.14 -23.87 11.64
N ARG A 138 13.89 -23.00 12.62
CA ARG A 138 13.09 -23.34 13.82
C ARG A 138 11.67 -23.75 13.45
N ILE A 139 11.06 -23.07 12.48
CA ILE A 139 9.72 -23.43 11.98
C ILE A 139 9.74 -24.78 11.27
N LEU A 140 10.74 -25.07 10.42
CA LEU A 140 10.88 -26.37 9.77
C LEU A 140 11.01 -27.52 10.78
N VAL A 141 11.77 -27.30 11.87
CA VAL A 141 11.83 -28.27 12.99
C VAL A 141 10.46 -28.51 13.58
N ARG A 142 9.69 -27.46 13.88
CA ARG A 142 8.34 -27.55 14.43
C ARG A 142 7.38 -28.31 13.50
N LEU A 143 7.53 -28.10 12.18
CA LEU A 143 6.73 -28.78 11.15
C LEU A 143 7.19 -30.21 10.86
N GLY A 144 8.28 -30.70 11.46
CA GLY A 144 8.85 -32.02 11.21
C GLY A 144 9.38 -32.21 9.80
N ALA A 145 9.76 -31.12 9.11
CA ALA A 145 10.26 -31.16 7.73
C ALA A 145 11.75 -31.50 7.70
N ASP A 146 12.19 -32.18 6.62
CA ASP A 146 13.61 -32.33 6.32
C ASP A 146 14.23 -30.95 6.06
N ARG A 147 15.40 -30.74 6.63
CA ARG A 147 16.12 -29.45 6.60
C ARG A 147 17.57 -29.57 6.14
N SER A 148 18.03 -30.73 5.73
CA SER A 148 19.46 -30.96 5.35
C SER A 148 19.93 -30.01 4.26
N GLU A 149 19.15 -29.88 3.19
CA GLU A 149 19.42 -28.94 2.11
C GLU A 149 19.25 -27.48 2.57
N PHE A 150 18.24 -27.21 3.40
CA PHE A 150 18.00 -25.87 3.97
C PHE A 150 19.17 -25.42 4.86
N ASP A 151 19.72 -26.30 5.70
CA ASP A 151 20.87 -26.01 6.56
C ASP A 151 22.14 -25.71 5.73
N THR A 152 22.31 -26.40 4.58
CA THR A 152 23.38 -26.11 3.62
C THR A 152 23.25 -24.71 3.01
N LEU A 153 22.04 -24.32 2.59
CA LEU A 153 21.76 -22.97 2.06
C LEU A 153 22.00 -21.90 3.12
N ARG A 154 21.59 -22.14 4.37
CA ARG A 154 21.84 -21.22 5.47
C ARG A 154 23.33 -20.98 5.70
N ALA A 155 24.13 -22.02 5.69
CA ALA A 155 25.59 -21.93 5.85
C ALA A 155 26.25 -21.16 4.69
N ALA A 156 25.68 -21.19 3.48
CA ALA A 156 26.20 -20.52 2.31
C ALA A 156 26.02 -18.99 2.32
N ILE A 157 25.17 -18.44 3.21
CA ILE A 157 24.91 -16.99 3.27
C ILE A 157 26.17 -16.20 3.61
N ASP A 158 26.99 -16.67 4.54
CA ASP A 158 28.16 -15.94 5.02
C ASP A 158 29.24 -15.80 3.93
N SER A 159 29.28 -16.73 2.98
CA SER A 159 30.21 -16.73 1.83
C SER A 159 29.63 -16.07 0.58
N ALA A 160 28.40 -15.59 0.59
CA ALA A 160 27.78 -14.95 -0.58
C ALA A 160 28.51 -13.63 -0.92
N ASP A 161 29.03 -13.49 -2.12
CA ASP A 161 29.87 -12.36 -2.56
C ASP A 161 29.08 -11.19 -3.16
N SER A 162 27.79 -11.36 -3.35
CA SER A 162 26.93 -10.38 -4.01
C SER A 162 25.49 -10.43 -3.47
N ILE A 163 24.76 -9.32 -3.60
CA ILE A 163 23.33 -9.25 -3.27
C ILE A 163 22.52 -10.26 -4.08
N ASP A 164 22.85 -10.46 -5.35
CA ASP A 164 22.15 -11.42 -6.20
C ASP A 164 22.40 -12.86 -5.73
N ARG A 165 23.59 -13.16 -5.20
CA ARG A 165 23.86 -14.45 -4.58
C ARG A 165 23.07 -14.65 -3.29
N VAL A 166 22.97 -13.62 -2.42
CA VAL A 166 22.12 -13.64 -1.21
C VAL A 166 20.66 -13.91 -1.58
N ARG A 167 20.14 -13.19 -2.60
CA ARG A 167 18.76 -13.38 -3.08
C ARG A 167 18.53 -14.78 -3.68
N ALA A 168 19.49 -15.31 -4.40
CA ALA A 168 19.40 -16.66 -4.98
C ALA A 168 19.32 -17.72 -3.87
N ILE A 169 20.17 -17.61 -2.84
CA ILE A 169 20.14 -18.52 -1.68
C ILE A 169 18.78 -18.38 -0.94
N GLU A 170 18.32 -17.16 -0.70
CA GLU A 170 17.03 -16.89 -0.06
C GLU A 170 15.86 -17.48 -0.86
N GLY A 171 15.88 -17.33 -2.19
CA GLY A 171 14.87 -17.90 -3.08
C GLY A 171 14.82 -19.43 -3.04
N ASN A 172 16.01 -20.08 -3.05
CA ASN A 172 16.11 -21.54 -2.92
C ASN A 172 15.62 -22.02 -1.53
N ALA A 173 16.01 -21.32 -0.48
CA ALA A 173 15.51 -21.63 0.87
C ALA A 173 13.97 -21.47 0.98
N ALA A 174 13.40 -20.44 0.33
CA ALA A 174 11.96 -20.25 0.27
C ALA A 174 11.26 -21.40 -0.50
N ALA A 175 11.89 -21.93 -1.55
CA ALA A 175 11.37 -23.08 -2.29
C ALA A 175 11.31 -24.38 -1.45
N LEU A 176 12.13 -24.51 -0.43
CA LEU A 176 12.07 -25.61 0.55
C LEU A 176 11.10 -25.30 1.69
N TYR A 177 11.08 -24.05 2.15
CA TYR A 177 10.29 -23.62 3.31
C TYR A 177 8.78 -23.68 3.08
N PHE A 178 8.28 -23.11 1.99
CA PHE A 178 6.83 -23.02 1.78
C PHE A 178 6.13 -24.36 1.53
N PRO A 179 6.72 -25.36 0.85
CA PRO A 179 6.12 -26.70 0.76
C PRO A 179 5.89 -27.38 2.10
N ALA A 180 6.73 -27.14 3.12
CA ALA A 180 6.56 -27.70 4.46
C ALA A 180 5.24 -27.26 5.13
N TRP A 181 4.68 -26.12 4.71
CA TRP A 181 3.41 -25.63 5.24
C TRP A 181 2.18 -26.34 4.68
N ARG A 182 2.28 -27.09 3.57
CA ARG A 182 1.11 -27.71 2.92
C ARG A 182 0.34 -28.69 3.81
N GLY A 183 1.02 -29.26 4.81
CA GLY A 183 0.40 -30.15 5.81
C GLY A 183 -0.33 -29.42 6.93
N VAL A 184 -0.10 -28.13 7.11
CA VAL A 184 -0.67 -27.35 8.21
C VAL A 184 -2.17 -27.20 8.01
N ARG A 185 -2.93 -27.61 9.04
CA ARG A 185 -4.39 -27.56 9.05
C ARG A 185 -4.90 -26.40 9.87
N ILE A 186 -6.11 -25.95 9.55
CA ILE A 186 -6.90 -25.01 10.34
C ILE A 186 -8.19 -25.69 10.78
N ARG A 187 -8.56 -25.51 12.04
CA ARG A 187 -9.78 -26.09 12.61
C ARG A 187 -10.93 -25.10 12.50
N PHE A 188 -12.06 -25.58 11.98
CA PHE A 188 -13.32 -24.84 11.96
C PHE A 188 -14.35 -25.56 12.80
N ARG A 189 -15.30 -24.82 13.35
CA ARG A 189 -16.45 -25.41 14.05
C ARG A 189 -17.22 -26.34 13.12
N GLU A 190 -17.62 -27.46 13.64
CA GLU A 190 -18.30 -28.52 12.88
C GLU A 190 -19.51 -28.01 12.06
N PRO A 191 -20.42 -27.16 12.60
CA PRO A 191 -21.55 -26.62 11.84
C PRO A 191 -21.14 -25.71 10.65
N ASP A 192 -19.91 -25.23 10.62
CA ASP A 192 -19.40 -24.35 9.56
C ASP A 192 -18.70 -25.12 8.43
N LEU A 193 -18.34 -26.41 8.64
CA LEU A 193 -17.59 -27.21 7.66
C LEU A 193 -18.32 -27.34 6.31
N ALA A 194 -19.65 -27.48 6.33
CA ALA A 194 -20.45 -27.56 5.11
C ALA A 194 -20.55 -26.21 4.35
N ARG A 195 -20.16 -25.10 4.98
CA ARG A 195 -20.30 -23.72 4.47
C ARG A 195 -19.02 -23.12 3.93
N ILE A 196 -17.88 -23.80 4.10
CA ILE A 196 -16.57 -23.33 3.71
C ILE A 196 -15.99 -24.16 2.58
N PRO A 197 -15.18 -23.59 1.70
CA PRO A 197 -14.47 -24.33 0.67
C PRO A 197 -13.47 -25.33 1.28
N ALA A 198 -13.39 -26.56 0.76
CA ALA A 198 -12.48 -27.59 1.25
C ALA A 198 -11.01 -27.16 1.29
N ARG A 199 -10.57 -26.29 0.35
CA ARG A 199 -9.22 -25.72 0.33
C ARG A 199 -8.89 -24.83 1.53
N TRP A 200 -9.91 -24.37 2.28
CA TRP A 200 -9.69 -23.56 3.48
C TRP A 200 -9.18 -24.36 4.66
N LEU A 201 -9.34 -25.68 4.65
CA LEU A 201 -8.98 -26.56 5.77
C LEU A 201 -7.47 -26.79 5.93
N ARG A 202 -6.67 -26.33 4.97
CA ARG A 202 -5.20 -26.47 4.99
C ARG A 202 -4.48 -25.29 4.35
N CYS A 203 -3.19 -25.19 4.64
CA CYS A 203 -2.34 -24.24 3.93
C CYS A 203 -2.18 -24.70 2.48
N ASP A 204 -2.56 -23.84 1.54
CA ASP A 204 -2.45 -24.08 0.10
C ASP A 204 -1.38 -23.18 -0.54
N SER A 205 -1.21 -23.32 -1.85
CA SER A 205 -0.29 -22.48 -2.60
C SER A 205 -0.64 -20.98 -2.47
N ARG A 206 0.36 -20.12 -2.63
CA ARG A 206 0.20 -18.65 -2.65
C ARG A 206 -0.04 -18.11 -4.05
N ALA A 207 -0.69 -18.89 -4.91
CA ALA A 207 -1.09 -18.46 -6.25
C ALA A 207 -2.61 -18.47 -6.36
N SER A 208 -3.18 -17.50 -7.06
CA SER A 208 -4.62 -17.49 -7.33
C SER A 208 -4.99 -18.71 -8.18
N VAL A 209 -5.99 -19.46 -7.75
CA VAL A 209 -6.52 -20.61 -8.50
C VAL A 209 -7.11 -20.17 -9.84
N LEU A 210 -7.67 -18.96 -9.90
CA LEU A 210 -8.35 -18.44 -11.09
C LEU A 210 -7.44 -17.65 -12.04
N THR A 211 -6.50 -16.90 -11.48
CA THR A 211 -5.68 -15.95 -12.27
C THR A 211 -4.18 -16.32 -12.31
N GLY A 212 -3.74 -17.33 -11.55
CA GLY A 212 -2.33 -17.66 -11.38
C GLY A 212 -1.49 -16.55 -10.73
N ALA A 213 -2.11 -15.44 -10.30
CA ALA A 213 -1.39 -14.31 -9.71
C ALA A 213 -0.61 -14.77 -8.47
N PRO A 214 0.71 -14.47 -8.39
CA PRO A 214 1.53 -14.86 -7.26
C PRO A 214 1.13 -14.10 -5.99
N ARG A 215 1.35 -14.72 -4.82
CA ARG A 215 1.07 -14.14 -3.49
C ARG A 215 -0.40 -13.88 -3.19
N ALA A 216 -1.33 -14.39 -4.00
CA ALA A 216 -2.74 -14.34 -3.67
C ALA A 216 -3.05 -15.32 -2.53
N ALA A 217 -3.71 -14.84 -1.48
CA ALA A 217 -4.14 -15.71 -0.38
C ALA A 217 -5.44 -16.43 -0.79
N THR A 218 -5.36 -17.73 -1.10
CA THR A 218 -6.53 -18.55 -1.44
C THR A 218 -7.04 -19.37 -0.25
N SER A 219 -6.28 -19.39 0.85
CA SER A 219 -6.62 -20.06 2.09
C SER A 219 -6.57 -19.10 3.28
N PRO A 220 -7.33 -19.37 4.35
CA PRO A 220 -7.30 -18.60 5.60
C PRO A 220 -5.90 -18.42 6.18
N ILE A 221 -5.08 -19.48 6.20
CA ILE A 221 -3.72 -19.44 6.73
C ILE A 221 -2.87 -18.41 5.98
N ASN A 222 -2.90 -18.41 4.65
CA ASN A 222 -2.16 -17.44 3.85
C ASN A 222 -2.75 -16.02 3.97
N SER A 223 -4.06 -15.90 4.16
CA SER A 223 -4.71 -14.60 4.39
C SER A 223 -4.26 -13.98 5.72
N MET A 224 -4.25 -14.75 6.81
CA MET A 224 -3.75 -14.32 8.11
C MET A 224 -2.25 -13.97 8.06
N ARG A 225 -1.43 -14.80 7.40
CA ARG A 225 0.00 -14.52 7.19
C ARG A 225 0.23 -13.19 6.45
N ASN A 226 -0.47 -12.96 5.35
CA ASN A 226 -0.33 -11.71 4.60
C ASN A 226 -0.72 -10.50 5.44
N TYR A 227 -1.80 -10.61 6.22
CA TYR A 227 -2.25 -9.55 7.10
C TYR A 227 -1.24 -9.25 8.23
N LEU A 228 -0.73 -10.29 8.88
CA LEU A 228 0.31 -10.14 9.91
C LEU A 228 1.61 -9.56 9.34
N PHE A 229 2.00 -9.93 8.12
CA PHE A 229 3.15 -9.33 7.44
C PHE A 229 2.91 -7.84 7.12
N ALA A 230 1.70 -7.43 6.81
CA ALA A 230 1.38 -6.01 6.65
C ALA A 230 1.43 -5.24 7.98
N CYS A 231 0.96 -5.86 9.07
CA CYS A 231 1.15 -5.33 10.41
C CYS A 231 2.65 -5.16 10.74
N LEU A 232 3.45 -6.19 10.46
CA LEU A 232 4.90 -6.16 10.66
C LEU A 232 5.57 -5.08 9.81
N GLU A 233 5.22 -4.94 8.53
CA GLU A 233 5.74 -3.91 7.64
C GLU A 233 5.43 -2.49 8.16
N SER A 234 4.21 -2.27 8.66
CA SER A 234 3.84 -0.97 9.22
C SER A 234 4.70 -0.59 10.42
N GLU A 235 4.99 -1.53 11.31
CA GLU A 235 5.86 -1.30 12.46
C GLU A 235 7.34 -1.18 12.09
N ALA A 236 7.83 -1.93 11.08
CA ALA A 236 9.18 -1.79 10.55
C ALA A 236 9.41 -0.37 10.00
N ARG A 237 8.46 0.14 9.24
CA ARG A 237 8.47 1.50 8.71
C ARG A 237 8.55 2.55 9.81
N LEU A 238 7.74 2.41 10.85
CA LEU A 238 7.72 3.33 11.99
C LEU A 238 9.02 3.23 12.82
N ALA A 239 9.54 2.03 13.04
CA ALA A 239 10.78 1.82 13.78
C ALA A 239 12.00 2.44 13.06
N LEU A 240 12.08 2.29 11.73
CA LEU A 240 13.13 2.89 10.91
C LEU A 240 13.06 4.41 10.91
N LEU A 241 11.87 4.99 10.73
CA LEU A 241 11.66 6.44 10.79
C LEU A 241 12.05 7.00 12.17
N ALA A 242 11.74 6.30 13.27
CA ALA A 242 12.12 6.69 14.61
C ALA A 242 13.65 6.72 14.81
N GLN A 243 14.41 5.95 14.05
CA GLN A 243 15.87 5.93 14.05
C GLN A 243 16.50 6.92 13.05
N GLY A 244 15.70 7.61 12.25
CA GLY A 244 16.13 8.56 11.22
C GLY A 244 16.53 7.92 9.90
N CYS A 245 16.25 6.62 9.73
CA CYS A 245 16.42 5.93 8.45
C CYS A 245 15.31 6.30 7.47
N ASP A 246 15.61 6.22 6.18
CA ASP A 246 14.60 6.28 5.11
C ASP A 246 14.11 4.85 4.80
N PRO A 247 12.83 4.52 5.02
CA PRO A 247 12.32 3.17 4.75
C PRO A 247 12.39 2.76 3.28
N GLN A 248 12.54 3.69 2.35
CA GLN A 248 12.50 3.42 0.91
C GLN A 248 13.85 2.97 0.36
N ILE A 249 14.96 3.36 1.00
CA ILE A 249 16.33 3.03 0.55
C ILE A 249 16.74 1.68 1.15
N GLY A 250 16.58 0.61 0.38
CA GLY A 250 16.88 -0.77 0.77
C GLY A 250 18.35 -1.17 0.59
N CYS A 251 18.71 -2.30 1.21
CA CYS A 251 20.01 -2.96 1.04
C CYS A 251 19.85 -4.27 0.24
N LEU A 252 18.91 -5.11 0.65
CA LEU A 252 18.62 -6.39 0.01
C LEU A 252 17.60 -6.24 -1.13
N HIS A 253 16.48 -5.58 -0.85
CA HIS A 253 15.45 -5.35 -1.84
C HIS A 253 15.81 -4.15 -2.71
N ALA A 254 15.70 -4.30 -4.02
CA ALA A 254 15.92 -3.19 -4.96
C ALA A 254 14.93 -2.06 -4.73
N ASP A 255 15.38 -0.83 -4.84
CA ASP A 255 14.51 0.34 -4.74
C ASP A 255 13.51 0.36 -5.90
N GLN A 256 12.26 0.52 -5.57
CA GLN A 256 11.15 0.56 -6.53
C GLN A 256 10.17 1.68 -6.14
N ARG A 257 9.51 2.23 -7.13
CA ARG A 257 8.47 3.24 -6.89
C ARG A 257 7.37 2.68 -5.98
N ASN A 258 7.00 3.44 -4.96
CA ASN A 258 5.98 3.10 -3.97
C ASN A 258 6.28 1.82 -3.16
N ARG A 259 7.56 1.55 -2.91
CA ARG A 259 8.00 0.40 -2.12
C ARG A 259 8.97 0.86 -1.04
N ASP A 260 8.69 0.47 0.20
CA ASP A 260 9.57 0.74 1.33
C ASP A 260 10.58 -0.40 1.50
N SER A 261 11.60 -0.41 0.61
CA SER A 261 12.55 -1.51 0.47
C SER A 261 13.30 -1.83 1.76
N LEU A 262 13.75 -0.81 2.53
CA LEU A 262 14.41 -1.05 3.82
C LEU A 262 13.43 -1.55 4.90
N ALA A 263 12.16 -1.15 4.85
CA ALA A 263 11.17 -1.71 5.76
C ALA A 263 10.95 -3.21 5.49
N LEU A 264 10.93 -3.61 4.21
CA LEU A 264 10.89 -5.02 3.83
C LEU A 264 12.16 -5.76 4.26
N ASP A 265 13.34 -5.13 4.15
CA ASP A 265 14.61 -5.70 4.64
C ASP A 265 14.58 -5.91 6.15
N ALA A 266 14.18 -4.89 6.91
CA ALA A 266 14.15 -4.93 8.36
C ALA A 266 13.18 -5.95 8.94
N MET A 267 12.11 -6.30 8.22
CA MET A 267 11.14 -7.30 8.69
C MET A 267 11.58 -8.75 8.42
N GLU A 268 12.57 -8.99 7.54
CA GLU A 268 12.97 -10.34 7.17
C GLU A 268 13.35 -11.24 8.37
N PRO A 269 14.14 -10.78 9.36
CA PRO A 269 14.45 -11.59 10.55
C PRO A 269 13.23 -11.98 11.40
N VAL A 270 12.18 -11.15 11.41
CA VAL A 270 10.98 -11.33 12.24
C VAL A 270 9.87 -12.13 11.54
N ARG A 271 10.00 -12.42 10.24
CA ARG A 271 8.97 -13.17 9.50
C ARG A 271 8.71 -14.55 10.09
N ALA A 272 9.75 -15.21 10.58
CA ALA A 272 9.60 -16.52 11.20
C ALA A 272 8.89 -16.46 12.56
N ASP A 273 9.01 -15.35 13.28
CA ASP A 273 8.27 -15.15 14.54
C ASP A 273 6.78 -14.95 14.27
N VAL A 274 6.42 -14.26 13.18
CA VAL A 274 5.04 -14.19 12.70
C VAL A 274 4.51 -15.58 12.32
N ASP A 275 5.32 -16.40 11.65
CA ASP A 275 4.96 -17.77 11.29
C ASP A 275 4.80 -18.66 12.54
N ALA A 276 5.65 -18.48 13.57
CA ALA A 276 5.50 -19.16 14.87
C ALA A 276 4.18 -18.76 15.55
N PHE A 277 3.90 -17.47 15.66
CA PHE A 277 2.64 -16.96 16.20
C PHE A 277 1.43 -17.53 15.45
N LEU A 278 1.51 -17.59 14.11
CA LEU A 278 0.43 -18.15 13.30
C LEU A 278 0.20 -19.64 13.60
N LEU A 279 1.26 -20.43 13.81
CA LEU A 279 1.15 -21.83 14.21
C LEU A 279 0.50 -21.97 15.59
N ASP A 280 0.92 -21.14 16.57
CA ASP A 280 0.30 -21.13 17.90
C ASP A 280 -1.20 -20.81 17.80
N LEU A 281 -1.56 -19.77 17.04
CA LEU A 281 -2.95 -19.39 16.82
C LEU A 281 -3.79 -20.52 16.18
N LEU A 282 -3.20 -21.30 15.25
CA LEU A 282 -3.87 -22.41 14.59
C LEU A 282 -4.05 -23.62 15.51
N GLU A 283 -3.14 -23.83 16.46
CA GLU A 283 -3.21 -24.88 17.47
C GLU A 283 -4.22 -24.55 18.56
N ASP A 284 -4.29 -23.30 19.00
CA ASP A 284 -5.08 -22.87 20.15
C ASP A 284 -6.54 -22.50 19.80
N ARG A 285 -6.82 -22.21 18.52
CA ARG A 285 -8.11 -21.65 18.11
C ARG A 285 -8.90 -22.56 17.18
N GLU A 286 -10.20 -22.57 17.38
CA GLU A 286 -11.19 -23.02 16.43
C GLU A 286 -11.86 -21.83 15.75
N PHE A 287 -11.86 -21.82 14.41
CA PHE A 287 -12.38 -20.70 13.61
C PHE A 287 -13.83 -20.93 13.20
N THR A 288 -14.47 -19.86 12.76
CA THR A 288 -15.82 -19.89 12.20
C THR A 288 -15.80 -19.48 10.72
N ALA A 289 -16.84 -19.88 9.96
CA ALA A 289 -17.00 -19.43 8.58
C ALA A 289 -17.08 -17.89 8.46
N ARG A 290 -17.45 -17.19 9.53
CA ARG A 290 -17.57 -15.72 9.57
C ARG A 290 -16.23 -15.00 9.73
N ASP A 291 -15.18 -15.68 10.18
CA ASP A 291 -13.84 -15.11 10.33
C ASP A 291 -13.20 -14.81 8.97
N PHE A 292 -13.73 -15.39 7.90
CA PHE A 292 -13.19 -15.26 6.55
C PHE A 292 -14.29 -15.02 5.52
N GLY A 293 -13.89 -14.42 4.41
CA GLY A 293 -14.73 -14.22 3.24
C GLY A 293 -13.95 -14.54 1.97
N GLU A 294 -14.66 -14.95 0.92
CA GLU A 294 -14.07 -15.16 -0.39
C GLU A 294 -14.51 -14.08 -1.36
N LEU A 295 -13.57 -13.51 -2.08
CA LEU A 295 -13.85 -12.60 -3.18
C LEU A 295 -14.19 -13.39 -4.47
N PRO A 296 -14.88 -12.76 -5.44
CA PRO A 296 -15.21 -13.41 -6.71
C PRO A 296 -14.01 -13.97 -7.47
N ASN A 297 -12.81 -13.46 -7.23
CA ASN A 297 -11.54 -13.94 -7.81
C ASN A 297 -10.88 -15.08 -7.01
N GLY A 298 -11.57 -15.68 -6.03
CA GLY A 298 -11.08 -16.79 -5.22
C GLY A 298 -10.08 -16.40 -4.13
N ILE A 299 -9.87 -15.09 -3.88
CA ILE A 299 -9.00 -14.62 -2.81
C ILE A 299 -9.76 -14.70 -1.47
N CYS A 300 -9.15 -15.39 -0.51
CA CYS A 300 -9.62 -15.43 0.87
C CYS A 300 -9.25 -14.13 1.60
N ARG A 301 -10.19 -13.55 2.29
CA ARG A 301 -10.04 -12.34 3.11
C ARG A 301 -10.39 -12.64 4.55
N ILE A 302 -9.64 -12.03 5.46
CA ILE A 302 -10.00 -12.02 6.87
C ILE A 302 -11.15 -11.04 7.08
N ALA A 303 -12.12 -11.45 7.89
CA ALA A 303 -13.23 -10.60 8.31
C ALA A 303 -13.00 -10.07 9.74
N ALA A 304 -13.70 -9.02 10.12
CA ALA A 304 -13.81 -8.62 11.50
C ALA A 304 -14.71 -9.62 12.28
N PRO A 305 -14.41 -9.93 13.52
CA PRO A 305 -13.45 -9.29 14.42
C PRO A 305 -12.00 -9.78 14.33
N LEU A 306 -11.69 -10.81 13.53
CA LEU A 306 -10.35 -11.41 13.47
C LEU A 306 -9.28 -10.39 13.01
N THR A 307 -9.58 -9.51 12.04
CA THR A 307 -8.68 -8.42 11.64
C THR A 307 -8.32 -7.53 12.83
N HIS A 308 -9.30 -7.22 13.67
CA HIS A 308 -9.09 -6.43 14.89
C HIS A 308 -8.17 -7.15 15.88
N GLU A 309 -8.42 -8.43 16.13
CA GLU A 309 -7.60 -9.24 17.05
C GLU A 309 -6.14 -9.32 16.58
N LEU A 310 -5.93 -9.59 15.28
CA LEU A 310 -4.58 -9.65 14.71
C LEU A 310 -3.88 -8.29 14.73
N ALA A 311 -4.59 -7.17 14.55
CA ALA A 311 -3.99 -5.84 14.67
C ALA A 311 -3.56 -5.51 16.11
N LEU A 312 -4.14 -6.13 17.13
CA LEU A 312 -3.69 -5.98 18.52
C LEU A 312 -2.30 -6.58 18.79
N THR A 313 -1.73 -7.35 17.86
CA THR A 313 -0.35 -7.85 17.94
C THR A 313 0.71 -6.80 17.58
N LEU A 314 0.33 -5.63 17.04
CA LEU A 314 1.26 -4.57 16.63
C LEU A 314 2.28 -4.16 17.73
N PRO A 315 1.91 -4.02 19.03
CA PRO A 315 2.89 -3.72 20.07
C PRO A 315 3.99 -4.80 20.19
N HIS A 316 3.65 -6.06 20.00
CA HIS A 316 4.62 -7.16 20.01
C HIS A 316 5.60 -7.03 18.83
N TRP A 317 5.11 -6.80 17.61
CA TRP A 317 5.97 -6.63 16.43
C TRP A 317 6.86 -5.40 16.54
N ARG A 318 6.39 -4.32 17.14
CA ARG A 318 7.21 -3.15 17.46
C ARG A 318 8.43 -3.50 18.32
N GLU A 319 8.22 -4.29 19.38
CA GLU A 319 9.31 -4.70 20.27
C GLU A 319 10.31 -5.61 19.55
N CYS A 320 9.86 -6.51 18.68
CA CYS A 320 10.74 -7.35 17.84
C CYS A 320 11.58 -6.53 16.85
N LEU A 321 11.00 -5.48 16.26
CA LEU A 321 11.64 -4.68 15.23
C LEU A 321 12.53 -3.56 15.75
N ARG A 322 12.30 -3.09 16.98
CA ARG A 322 13.07 -2.00 17.58
C ARG A 322 14.58 -2.26 17.61
N PRO A 323 15.09 -3.42 18.07
CA PRO A 323 16.51 -3.70 18.05
C PRO A 323 17.09 -3.78 16.65
N ILE A 324 16.34 -4.30 15.66
CA ILE A 324 16.77 -4.39 14.25
C ILE A 324 16.92 -3.00 13.65
N ALA A 325 15.92 -2.13 13.81
CA ALA A 325 16.00 -0.76 13.32
C ALA A 325 17.14 0.04 14.00
N ALA A 326 17.36 -0.16 15.30
CA ALA A 326 18.47 0.45 16.03
C ALA A 326 19.83 -0.05 15.51
N ARG A 327 19.98 -1.35 15.25
CA ARG A 327 21.18 -1.98 14.67
C ARG A 327 21.48 -1.43 13.29
N LEU A 328 20.50 -1.35 12.40
CA LEU A 328 20.67 -0.78 11.07
C LEU A 328 21.14 0.68 11.15
N ALA A 329 20.49 1.49 11.97
CA ALA A 329 20.88 2.89 12.17
C ALA A 329 22.28 3.03 12.74
N GLN A 330 22.70 2.14 13.65
CA GLN A 330 24.04 2.10 14.20
C GLN A 330 25.08 1.80 13.11
N VAL A 331 24.86 0.76 12.30
CA VAL A 331 25.74 0.38 11.20
C VAL A 331 25.92 1.52 10.20
N PHE A 332 24.84 2.22 9.85
CA PHE A 332 24.91 3.40 8.98
C PHE A 332 25.70 4.55 9.62
N ARG A 333 25.57 4.81 10.93
CA ARG A 333 26.35 5.84 11.63
C ARG A 333 27.84 5.49 11.66
N GLU A 334 28.19 4.26 11.96
CA GLU A 334 29.56 3.77 12.01
C GLU A 334 30.28 3.88 10.65
N SER A 335 29.56 3.62 9.56
CA SER A 335 30.12 3.75 8.20
C SER A 335 30.50 5.19 7.82
N LEU A 336 29.88 6.19 8.45
CA LEU A 336 30.25 7.60 8.28
C LEU A 336 31.46 7.98 9.13
N ALA A 337 31.57 7.45 10.34
CA ALA A 337 32.70 7.73 11.24
C ALA A 337 34.02 7.23 10.65
N ASN A 338 34.02 6.05 10.05
CA ASN A 338 35.19 5.47 9.38
C ASN A 338 35.65 6.25 8.13
N LYS A 339 34.77 7.00 7.47
CA LYS A 339 35.10 7.90 6.34
C LYS A 339 35.62 9.28 6.77
N SER A 340 35.40 9.68 8.02
CA SER A 340 35.87 10.97 8.55
C SER A 340 37.40 11.01 8.77
N ALA A 341 38.07 9.88 8.70
CA ALA A 341 39.54 9.79 8.80
C ALA A 341 40.29 10.11 7.48
N ALA A 342 39.60 10.27 6.36
CA ALA A 342 40.19 10.75 5.11
C ALA A 342 40.15 12.29 5.06
N PRO A 343 41.27 12.98 4.71
CA PRO A 343 41.32 14.42 4.72
C PRO A 343 40.30 15.01 3.72
N ARG A 344 39.36 15.80 4.22
CA ARG A 344 38.49 16.63 3.39
C ARG A 344 39.30 17.75 2.78
N SER A 345 39.91 17.55 1.63
CA SER A 345 40.34 18.63 0.78
C SER A 345 39.19 19.10 -0.09
N LEU A 346 38.25 19.79 0.49
CA LEU A 346 37.46 20.75 -0.26
C LEU A 346 38.22 22.06 -0.16
N SER A 347 38.91 22.43 -1.21
CA SER A 347 39.48 23.76 -1.38
C SER A 347 38.34 24.78 -1.26
N ALA A 348 38.21 25.38 -0.08
CA ALA A 348 37.45 26.58 0.08
C ALA A 348 38.25 27.71 -0.56
N ASN A 349 38.04 27.93 -1.84
CA ASN A 349 38.53 29.13 -2.51
C ASN A 349 37.35 29.97 -2.97
N THR A 350 36.84 30.77 -2.08
CA THR A 350 36.27 32.08 -2.42
C THR A 350 36.58 33.05 -1.29
N GLY A 351 37.65 33.79 -1.51
CA GLY A 351 37.98 34.91 -0.66
C GLY A 351 36.88 35.97 -0.71
N ASN A 352 36.43 36.33 0.45
CA ASN A 352 35.89 37.66 0.68
C ASN A 352 36.48 38.19 1.98
N LYS A 353 37.66 38.78 1.87
CA LYS A 353 38.27 39.59 2.91
C LYS A 353 37.38 40.82 3.13
N ARG A 354 36.54 40.82 4.11
CA ARG A 354 36.07 42.06 4.73
C ARG A 354 36.99 42.39 5.90
N ARG A 355 37.64 43.51 5.75
CA ARG A 355 38.51 44.16 6.73
C ARG A 355 37.74 44.37 8.03
N SER A 356 38.27 43.83 9.14
CA SER A 356 37.91 44.20 10.50
C SER A 356 38.63 45.48 10.89
N ALA A 357 37.85 46.47 11.30
CA ALA A 357 38.35 47.63 12.05
C ALA A 357 38.34 47.28 13.57
N PRO A 358 39.30 47.76 14.35
CA PRO A 358 39.44 47.38 15.75
C PRO A 358 38.61 48.26 16.68
N GLY A 359 38.07 47.63 17.75
CA GLY A 359 37.85 48.28 19.03
C GLY A 359 36.44 48.83 19.29
N SER A 360 35.68 48.10 20.11
CA SER A 360 35.15 48.70 21.34
C SER A 360 34.50 47.57 22.20
N ASP A 361 35.06 47.48 23.35
CA ASP A 361 34.65 46.77 24.56
C ASP A 361 33.22 47.22 24.98
N ARG A 362 32.25 46.30 25.01
CA ARG A 362 30.98 46.48 25.74
C ARG A 362 30.47 45.13 26.20
N SER A 363 30.52 44.95 27.53
CA SER A 363 29.88 43.90 28.29
C SER A 363 28.43 43.62 27.90
N PRO A 364 27.96 42.36 28.01
CA PRO A 364 26.58 42.02 27.70
C PRO A 364 25.64 42.50 28.81
N LEU A 365 24.83 43.47 28.53
CA LEU A 365 23.68 43.85 29.34
C LEU A 365 22.59 42.75 29.21
N LEU A 366 22.19 42.21 30.38
CA LEU A 366 21.07 41.34 30.59
C LEU A 366 19.81 41.89 29.88
N ALA A 367 19.36 41.18 28.87
CA ALA A 367 18.05 41.46 28.21
C ALA A 367 16.92 40.97 29.12
N THR A 368 16.14 41.89 29.62
CA THR A 368 14.85 41.63 30.28
C THR A 368 13.90 40.90 29.33
N PRO A 369 13.12 39.90 29.79
CA PRO A 369 12.20 39.18 28.93
C PRO A 369 11.07 40.11 28.49
N ARG A 370 10.94 40.31 27.16
CA ARG A 370 9.77 40.94 26.56
C ARG A 370 8.51 40.13 26.90
N LYS A 371 7.53 40.76 27.55
CA LYS A 371 6.19 40.22 27.75
C LYS A 371 5.63 39.77 26.41
N ALA A 372 5.33 38.49 26.30
CA ALA A 372 4.61 37.92 25.19
C ALA A 372 3.23 38.58 25.11
N SER A 373 2.94 39.27 24.02
CA SER A 373 1.62 39.78 23.70
C SER A 373 0.68 38.57 23.54
N GLN A 374 -0.37 38.52 24.32
CA GLN A 374 -1.42 37.50 24.20
C GLN A 374 -2.01 37.54 22.79
N PRO A 375 -2.15 36.40 22.10
CA PRO A 375 -2.86 36.35 20.85
C PRO A 375 -4.34 36.69 21.10
N ARG A 376 -4.86 37.67 20.36
CA ARG A 376 -6.29 37.99 20.36
C ARG A 376 -7.10 36.74 20.04
N PRO A 377 -8.20 36.44 20.75
CA PRO A 377 -9.02 35.30 20.44
C PRO A 377 -9.66 35.50 19.07
N TYR A 378 -9.35 34.58 18.16
CA TYR A 378 -10.06 34.47 16.88
C TYR A 378 -11.50 34.08 17.22
N ALA A 379 -12.44 35.00 17.05
CA ALA A 379 -13.85 34.72 17.21
C ALA A 379 -14.26 33.66 16.19
N ALA A 380 -14.39 32.42 16.65
CA ALA A 380 -14.94 31.34 15.88
C ALA A 380 -16.40 31.69 15.56
N ARG A 381 -16.65 32.22 14.37
CA ARG A 381 -18.00 32.22 13.80
C ARG A 381 -18.46 30.78 13.77
N ALA A 382 -19.37 30.46 14.65
CA ALA A 382 -20.02 29.16 14.68
C ALA A 382 -20.67 28.90 13.32
N TRP A 383 -20.08 28.02 12.53
CA TRP A 383 -20.67 27.49 11.32
C TRP A 383 -21.85 26.62 11.73
N ARG A 384 -23.06 27.16 11.72
CA ARG A 384 -24.29 26.39 11.86
C ARG A 384 -24.49 25.65 10.54
N ALA A 385 -24.45 24.33 10.60
CA ALA A 385 -24.90 23.50 9.49
C ALA A 385 -26.35 23.89 9.17
N PRO A 386 -26.70 24.21 7.89
CA PRO A 386 -28.09 24.46 7.56
C PRO A 386 -28.87 23.16 7.78
N THR A 387 -29.88 23.22 8.64
CA THR A 387 -30.95 22.24 8.74
C THR A 387 -31.58 22.11 7.35
N ILE A 388 -31.47 20.94 6.76
CA ILE A 388 -32.09 20.61 5.47
C ILE A 388 -33.55 20.26 5.78
N GLU A 389 -34.38 21.26 5.98
CA GLU A 389 -35.82 21.13 5.74
C GLU A 389 -36.04 21.19 4.22
N GLY A 390 -36.83 20.25 3.73
CA GLY A 390 -37.08 20.04 2.31
C GLY A 390 -37.69 21.26 1.61
N ARG A 391 -36.86 22.08 0.96
CA ARG A 391 -37.33 23.00 -0.08
C ARG A 391 -37.56 22.24 -1.36
N PRO A 392 -38.69 22.47 -2.07
CA PRO A 392 -38.93 21.95 -3.40
C PRO A 392 -37.78 22.44 -4.30
N SER A 393 -37.09 21.52 -4.98
CA SER A 393 -35.99 21.83 -5.87
C SER A 393 -36.54 22.49 -7.12
N THR A 394 -36.35 23.80 -7.28
CA THR A 394 -36.49 24.46 -8.57
C THR A 394 -35.58 23.77 -9.57
N PRO A 395 -36.08 23.35 -10.73
CA PRO A 395 -35.28 22.75 -11.79
C PRO A 395 -34.21 23.76 -12.23
N ILE A 396 -32.95 23.32 -12.28
CA ILE A 396 -31.84 24.13 -12.80
C ILE A 396 -31.91 24.09 -14.32
N ALA A 397 -31.90 25.22 -14.99
CA ALA A 397 -31.88 25.28 -16.45
C ALA A 397 -30.56 24.69 -17.01
N CYS A 398 -30.65 23.90 -18.06
CA CYS A 398 -29.48 23.36 -18.78
C CYS A 398 -28.63 24.50 -19.32
N ALA A 399 -27.33 24.48 -19.03
CA ALA A 399 -26.38 25.53 -19.43
C ALA A 399 -26.17 25.65 -20.96
N LEU A 400 -26.68 24.70 -21.76
CA LEU A 400 -26.57 24.71 -23.23
C LEU A 400 -27.89 24.99 -23.96
N CYS A 401 -29.01 24.54 -23.43
CA CYS A 401 -30.30 24.69 -24.14
C CYS A 401 -31.42 25.31 -23.29
N GLY A 402 -31.18 25.61 -22.00
CA GLY A 402 -32.19 26.19 -21.12
C GLY A 402 -33.23 25.20 -20.57
N GLU A 403 -33.31 23.99 -21.06
CA GLU A 403 -34.25 22.98 -20.61
C GLU A 403 -34.07 22.59 -19.14
N PRO A 404 -35.14 22.26 -18.38
CA PRO A 404 -35.04 21.95 -16.97
C PRO A 404 -34.29 20.63 -16.74
N VAL A 405 -33.32 20.65 -15.83
CA VAL A 405 -32.51 19.48 -15.41
C VAL A 405 -33.08 18.92 -14.12
N LEU A 406 -33.70 17.74 -14.17
CA LEU A 406 -34.37 17.11 -13.03
C LEU A 406 -33.43 16.42 -12.02
N LYS A 407 -32.16 16.17 -12.39
CA LYS A 407 -31.19 15.49 -11.50
C LYS A 407 -30.28 16.50 -10.78
N ARG A 408 -30.35 16.56 -9.46
CA ARG A 408 -29.40 17.33 -8.60
C ARG A 408 -27.96 17.04 -9.01
N ARG A 409 -27.14 18.09 -9.17
CA ARG A 409 -25.73 18.08 -9.57
C ARG A 409 -25.42 17.96 -11.08
N ARG A 410 -26.39 17.95 -11.97
CA ARG A 410 -26.12 18.03 -13.41
C ARG A 410 -26.33 19.47 -13.90
N ARG A 411 -25.38 19.99 -14.70
CA ARG A 411 -25.46 21.29 -15.36
C ARG A 411 -26.07 21.22 -16.77
N HIS A 412 -26.28 20.02 -17.30
CA HIS A 412 -26.76 19.76 -18.66
C HIS A 412 -27.82 18.69 -18.66
N CYS A 413 -28.83 18.85 -19.49
CA CYS A 413 -29.85 17.82 -19.74
C CYS A 413 -29.25 16.61 -20.48
N GLU A 414 -29.99 15.50 -20.57
CA GLU A 414 -29.47 14.27 -21.17
C GLU A 414 -29.14 14.43 -22.65
N ALA A 415 -29.93 15.20 -23.39
CA ALA A 415 -29.67 15.50 -24.80
C ALA A 415 -28.39 16.32 -25.02
N CYS A 416 -28.05 17.25 -24.10
CA CYS A 416 -26.89 18.11 -24.22
C CYS A 416 -25.61 17.50 -23.60
N MET A 417 -25.71 16.44 -22.82
CA MET A 417 -24.56 15.77 -22.17
C MET A 417 -23.46 15.32 -23.13
N PRO A 418 -23.75 14.72 -24.30
CA PRO A 418 -22.72 14.32 -25.25
C PRO A 418 -21.92 15.52 -25.78
N LYS A 419 -22.61 16.62 -26.10
CA LYS A 419 -21.99 17.87 -26.57
C LYS A 419 -21.11 18.51 -25.47
N ALA A 420 -21.63 18.59 -24.24
CA ALA A 420 -20.89 19.11 -23.10
C ALA A 420 -19.63 18.27 -22.78
N ARG A 421 -19.71 16.95 -22.86
CA ARG A 421 -18.54 16.06 -22.70
C ARG A 421 -17.49 16.27 -23.78
N ARG A 422 -17.92 16.48 -25.04
CA ARG A 422 -17.01 16.74 -26.15
C ARG A 422 -16.27 18.07 -25.97
N GLU A 423 -16.99 19.13 -25.60
CA GLU A 423 -16.39 20.45 -25.34
C GLU A 423 -15.44 20.41 -24.14
N HIS A 424 -15.80 19.72 -23.06
CA HIS A 424 -14.92 19.53 -21.91
C HIS A 424 -13.65 18.74 -22.30
N GLY A 425 -13.78 17.70 -23.13
CA GLY A 425 -12.64 16.96 -23.67
C GLY A 425 -11.71 17.82 -24.49
N LEU A 426 -12.25 18.68 -25.39
CA LEU A 426 -11.46 19.60 -26.20
C LEU A 426 -10.70 20.63 -25.33
N ARG A 427 -11.36 21.21 -24.32
CA ARG A 427 -10.72 22.13 -23.36
C ARG A 427 -9.60 21.44 -22.55
N ALA A 428 -9.80 20.18 -22.14
CA ALA A 428 -8.78 19.41 -21.46
C ALA A 428 -7.55 19.13 -22.34
N ILE A 429 -7.77 18.83 -23.63
CA ILE A 429 -6.68 18.65 -24.61
C ILE A 429 -5.91 19.96 -24.82
N GLU A 430 -6.61 21.07 -24.92
CA GLU A 430 -5.99 22.37 -25.09
C GLU A 430 -5.17 22.80 -23.86
N ALA A 431 -5.71 22.58 -22.65
CA ALA A 431 -4.99 22.80 -21.39
C ALA A 431 -3.73 21.91 -21.30
N ALA A 432 -3.83 20.65 -21.69
CA ALA A 432 -2.68 19.74 -21.72
C ALA A 432 -1.60 20.17 -22.72
N ARG A 433 -2.01 20.66 -23.92
CA ARG A 433 -1.08 21.25 -24.91
C ARG A 433 -0.37 22.48 -24.38
N LYS A 434 -1.12 23.37 -23.70
CA LYS A 434 -0.55 24.58 -23.09
C LYS A 434 0.43 24.25 -21.97
N ALA A 435 0.09 23.29 -21.11
CA ALA A 435 0.98 22.81 -20.06
C ALA A 435 2.27 22.18 -20.61
N LEU A 436 2.16 21.38 -21.68
CA LEU A 436 3.32 20.77 -22.35
C LEU A 436 4.22 21.83 -22.99
N ALA A 437 3.63 22.85 -23.63
CA ALA A 437 4.37 23.97 -24.20
C ALA A 437 5.13 24.77 -23.13
N ALA A 438 4.50 25.02 -21.98
CA ALA A 438 5.12 25.68 -20.84
C ALA A 438 6.30 24.86 -20.27
N GLN A 439 6.14 23.54 -20.13
CA GLN A 439 7.22 22.64 -19.68
C GLN A 439 8.38 22.62 -20.68
N THR A 440 8.08 22.62 -21.98
CA THR A 440 9.11 22.66 -23.03
C THR A 440 9.87 23.98 -23.01
N ALA A 441 9.18 25.10 -22.82
CA ALA A 441 9.78 26.43 -22.71
C ALA A 441 10.66 26.56 -21.45
N ALA A 442 10.31 25.87 -20.36
CA ALA A 442 11.10 25.80 -19.13
C ALA A 442 12.31 24.82 -19.20
N GLY A 443 12.60 24.23 -20.37
CA GLY A 443 13.69 23.28 -20.55
C GLY A 443 13.38 21.83 -20.08
N ASN A 444 12.18 21.58 -19.57
CA ASN A 444 11.73 20.28 -19.04
C ASN A 444 10.82 19.55 -20.04
N ASP A 445 11.25 19.37 -21.28
CA ASP A 445 10.46 18.64 -22.29
C ASP A 445 10.39 17.13 -21.95
N PRO A 446 9.22 16.59 -21.57
CA PRO A 446 9.09 15.17 -21.24
C PRO A 446 9.42 14.23 -22.43
N ARG A 447 9.36 14.75 -23.67
CA ARG A 447 9.69 13.98 -24.88
C ARG A 447 11.20 13.78 -25.04
N ARG A 448 12.03 14.57 -24.35
CA ARG A 448 13.49 14.46 -24.33
C ARG A 448 14.04 13.69 -23.13
N ASN A 449 13.17 13.20 -22.25
CA ASN A 449 13.61 12.39 -21.11
C ASN A 449 14.13 11.03 -21.61
N THR A 450 15.44 10.86 -21.61
CA THR A 450 16.12 9.67 -22.13
C THR A 450 15.73 8.40 -21.41
N VAL A 451 15.54 8.43 -20.09
CA VAL A 451 15.17 7.26 -19.27
C VAL A 451 13.75 6.78 -19.63
N VAL A 452 12.80 7.71 -19.71
CA VAL A 452 11.41 7.39 -20.07
C VAL A 452 11.31 6.89 -21.52
N ASN A 453 12.07 7.50 -22.42
CA ASN A 453 12.09 7.10 -23.82
C ASN A 453 12.75 5.72 -24.02
N HIS A 454 13.81 5.42 -23.27
CA HIS A 454 14.46 4.10 -23.28
C HIS A 454 13.50 3.01 -22.79
N ALA A 455 12.89 3.18 -21.63
CA ALA A 455 11.90 2.23 -21.09
C ALA A 455 10.71 2.02 -22.03
N ARG A 456 10.24 3.10 -22.69
CA ARG A 456 9.18 3.01 -23.70
C ARG A 456 9.65 2.27 -24.95
N GLY A 457 10.89 2.49 -25.39
CA GLY A 457 11.49 1.78 -26.51
C GLY A 457 11.64 0.28 -26.23
N GLU A 458 12.07 -0.09 -25.03
CA GLU A 458 12.14 -1.50 -24.60
C GLU A 458 10.78 -2.17 -24.58
N ALA A 459 9.75 -1.53 -24.03
CA ALA A 459 8.39 -2.05 -24.00
C ALA A 459 7.80 -2.25 -25.41
N ILE A 460 8.10 -1.34 -26.36
CA ILE A 460 7.70 -1.47 -27.76
C ILE A 460 8.46 -2.63 -28.42
N SER A 461 9.76 -2.74 -28.20
CA SER A 461 10.59 -3.81 -28.77
C SER A 461 10.16 -5.18 -28.27
N GLU A 462 9.83 -5.29 -26.97
CA GLU A 462 9.28 -6.52 -26.39
C GLU A 462 7.92 -6.88 -26.99
N GLY A 463 7.04 -5.90 -27.18
CA GLY A 463 5.77 -6.10 -27.86
C GLY A 463 5.95 -6.63 -29.29
N HIS A 464 6.93 -6.10 -30.03
CA HIS A 464 7.25 -6.59 -31.39
C HIS A 464 7.87 -7.98 -31.38
N ARG A 465 8.69 -8.32 -30.38
CA ARG A 465 9.23 -9.70 -30.25
C ARG A 465 8.10 -10.70 -30.03
N ARG A 466 7.19 -10.43 -29.11
CA ARG A 466 6.02 -11.29 -28.83
C ARG A 466 5.11 -11.44 -30.03
N ASN A 467 4.89 -10.37 -30.80
CA ASN A 467 4.09 -10.43 -32.02
C ASN A 467 4.76 -11.32 -33.08
N ARG A 468 6.09 -11.23 -33.25
CA ARG A 468 6.84 -12.06 -34.21
C ARG A 468 6.92 -13.53 -33.78
N SER A 469 7.07 -13.82 -32.48
CA SER A 469 7.04 -15.19 -31.96
C SER A 469 5.70 -15.83 -32.26
N TRP A 470 4.61 -15.13 -31.88
CA TRP A 470 3.25 -15.61 -32.12
C TRP A 470 2.97 -15.86 -33.60
N ALA A 471 3.39 -14.95 -34.50
CA ALA A 471 3.17 -15.11 -35.95
C ALA A 471 3.90 -16.32 -36.56
N ARG A 472 5.05 -16.75 -35.98
CA ARG A 472 5.77 -17.98 -36.40
C ARG A 472 5.02 -19.24 -35.98
N GLU A 473 4.38 -19.21 -34.83
CA GLU A 473 3.65 -20.34 -34.27
C GLU A 473 2.25 -20.48 -34.89
N HIS A 474 1.74 -19.39 -35.52
CA HIS A 474 0.39 -19.33 -36.08
C HIS A 474 0.45 -18.79 -37.53
N PRO A 475 0.91 -19.60 -38.49
CA PRO A 475 1.09 -19.18 -39.89
C PRO A 475 -0.25 -18.92 -40.63
N GLU A 476 -1.39 -19.37 -40.06
CA GLU A 476 -2.71 -19.13 -40.66
C GLU A 476 -3.07 -17.65 -40.58
N GLN A 477 -3.41 -17.07 -41.74
CA GLN A 477 -3.86 -15.69 -41.82
C GLN A 477 -5.25 -15.57 -41.20
N ARG A 478 -5.39 -14.80 -40.11
CA ARG A 478 -6.68 -14.44 -39.55
C ARG A 478 -7.18 -13.16 -40.22
N ASP A 479 -8.46 -13.18 -40.62
CA ASP A 479 -9.10 -12.09 -41.37
C ASP A 479 -9.48 -10.94 -40.40
N GLU A 480 -8.95 -9.74 -40.63
CA GLU A 480 -9.31 -8.53 -39.87
C GLU A 480 -10.80 -8.15 -40.06
N ALA A 481 -11.39 -8.44 -41.24
CA ALA A 481 -12.80 -8.21 -41.50
C ALA A 481 -13.68 -9.08 -40.62
N TRP A 482 -13.31 -10.35 -40.42
CA TRP A 482 -13.97 -11.22 -39.45
C TRP A 482 -13.93 -10.67 -38.04
N PHE A 483 -12.77 -10.19 -37.57
CA PHE A 483 -12.66 -9.59 -36.25
C PHE A 483 -13.59 -8.39 -36.05
N LYS A 484 -13.62 -7.51 -37.03
CA LYS A 484 -14.47 -6.31 -36.99
C LYS A 484 -15.98 -6.64 -37.03
N HIS A 485 -16.35 -7.69 -37.73
CA HIS A 485 -17.77 -8.08 -37.90
C HIS A 485 -18.26 -8.91 -36.69
N GLU A 486 -17.46 -9.86 -36.23
CA GLU A 486 -17.90 -10.83 -35.20
C GLU A 486 -17.59 -10.41 -33.78
N ILE A 487 -16.42 -9.76 -33.55
CA ILE A 487 -15.93 -9.48 -32.18
C ILE A 487 -16.28 -8.07 -31.75
N VAL A 488 -16.04 -7.06 -32.60
CA VAL A 488 -16.19 -5.65 -32.21
C VAL A 488 -17.62 -5.30 -31.73
N PRO A 489 -18.73 -5.72 -32.39
CA PRO A 489 -20.07 -5.39 -31.91
C PRO A 489 -20.37 -5.95 -30.50
N ARG A 490 -19.78 -7.08 -30.15
CA ARG A 490 -19.98 -7.73 -28.85
C ARG A 490 -19.18 -7.06 -27.72
N LEU A 491 -18.14 -6.28 -28.07
CA LEU A 491 -17.31 -5.57 -27.07
C LEU A 491 -18.02 -4.34 -26.48
N ASP A 492 -19.09 -3.86 -27.03
CA ASP A 492 -19.88 -2.74 -26.48
C ASP A 492 -20.51 -3.09 -25.12
N ALA A 493 -20.73 -4.37 -24.84
CA ALA A 493 -21.25 -4.86 -23.56
C ALA A 493 -20.22 -4.82 -22.43
N PHE A 494 -18.93 -4.57 -22.73
CA PHE A 494 -17.84 -4.63 -21.78
C PHE A 494 -17.22 -3.25 -21.51
N THR A 495 -16.75 -3.06 -20.29
CA THR A 495 -15.99 -1.87 -19.91
C THR A 495 -14.59 -1.88 -20.52
N LEU A 496 -13.98 -0.70 -20.65
CA LEU A 496 -12.58 -0.62 -21.13
C LEU A 496 -11.60 -1.33 -20.18
N ALA A 497 -11.94 -1.42 -18.88
CA ALA A 497 -11.11 -2.12 -17.91
C ALA A 497 -11.16 -3.64 -18.11
N GLU A 498 -12.31 -4.22 -18.41
CA GLU A 498 -12.45 -5.65 -18.73
C GLU A 498 -11.69 -6.02 -20.01
N ILE A 499 -11.81 -5.20 -21.05
CA ILE A 499 -11.06 -5.39 -22.31
C ILE A 499 -9.55 -5.28 -22.08
N ALA A 500 -9.11 -4.34 -21.24
CA ALA A 500 -7.72 -4.16 -20.91
C ALA A 500 -7.17 -5.34 -20.07
N ALA A 501 -7.97 -5.87 -19.14
CA ALA A 501 -7.61 -7.04 -18.35
C ALA A 501 -7.43 -8.29 -19.21
N ALA A 502 -8.34 -8.52 -20.19
CA ALA A 502 -8.26 -9.65 -21.10
C ALA A 502 -7.08 -9.58 -22.08
N THR A 503 -6.67 -8.38 -22.49
CA THR A 503 -5.68 -8.20 -23.56
C THR A 503 -4.31 -7.73 -23.09
N GLY A 504 -4.21 -7.16 -21.90
CA GLY A 504 -3.02 -6.46 -21.42
C GLY A 504 -2.73 -5.14 -22.14
N LEU A 505 -3.68 -4.62 -22.92
CA LEU A 505 -3.53 -3.38 -23.69
C LEU A 505 -3.92 -2.16 -22.86
N SER A 506 -3.40 -0.98 -23.25
CA SER A 506 -3.77 0.27 -22.57
C SER A 506 -5.25 0.63 -22.81
N LEU A 507 -5.89 1.32 -21.86
CA LEU A 507 -7.29 1.78 -21.97
C LEU A 507 -7.53 2.58 -23.25
N ALA A 508 -6.56 3.38 -23.72
CA ALA A 508 -6.64 4.14 -24.96
C ALA A 508 -6.63 3.23 -26.21
N ALA A 509 -5.91 2.11 -26.16
CA ALA A 509 -5.95 1.09 -27.22
C ALA A 509 -7.29 0.36 -27.21
N CYS A 510 -7.76 -0.06 -26.02
CA CYS A 510 -9.06 -0.74 -25.84
C CYS A 510 -10.24 0.11 -26.31
N SER A 511 -10.20 1.43 -26.06
CA SER A 511 -11.23 2.36 -26.56
C SER A 511 -11.29 2.39 -28.09
N ARG A 512 -10.14 2.39 -28.77
CA ARG A 512 -10.10 2.35 -30.25
C ARG A 512 -10.53 1.00 -30.84
N ILE A 513 -10.21 -0.09 -30.13
CA ILE A 513 -10.64 -1.44 -30.52
C ILE A 513 -12.16 -1.56 -30.40
N ARG A 514 -12.73 -1.18 -29.26
CA ARG A 514 -14.18 -1.22 -29.03
C ARG A 514 -14.96 -0.34 -30.02
N ALA A 515 -14.39 0.81 -30.38
CA ALA A 515 -14.99 1.68 -31.40
C ALA A 515 -14.79 1.17 -32.84
N GLY A 516 -14.18 0.01 -33.06
CA GLY A 516 -13.87 -0.52 -34.39
C GLY A 516 -12.84 0.27 -35.19
N ALA A 517 -12.24 1.31 -34.57
CA ALA A 517 -11.28 2.19 -35.22
C ALA A 517 -9.90 1.55 -35.45
N LYS A 518 -9.61 0.43 -34.77
CA LYS A 518 -8.37 -0.31 -34.92
C LYS A 518 -8.56 -1.76 -34.48
N ALA A 519 -8.15 -2.71 -35.33
CA ALA A 519 -8.00 -4.11 -34.92
C ALA A 519 -6.66 -4.29 -34.14
N PRO A 520 -6.67 -5.00 -33.00
CA PRO A 520 -5.43 -5.36 -32.31
C PRO A 520 -4.69 -6.46 -33.09
N HIS A 521 -3.43 -6.73 -32.69
CA HIS A 521 -2.70 -7.88 -33.26
C HIS A 521 -3.47 -9.19 -33.02
N PRO A 522 -3.50 -10.14 -33.99
CA PRO A 522 -4.30 -11.38 -33.89
C PRO A 522 -4.08 -12.21 -32.61
N ARG A 523 -2.93 -12.12 -31.98
CA ARG A 523 -2.65 -12.79 -30.69
C ARG A 523 -3.63 -12.41 -29.57
N HIS A 524 -4.34 -11.30 -29.69
CA HIS A 524 -5.32 -10.84 -28.72
C HIS A 524 -6.77 -11.22 -29.10
N TRP A 525 -6.97 -11.77 -30.29
CA TRP A 525 -8.33 -12.04 -30.78
C TRP A 525 -9.01 -13.19 -30.04
N GLU A 526 -8.22 -14.21 -29.62
CA GLU A 526 -8.76 -15.33 -28.85
C GLU A 526 -9.29 -14.85 -27.49
N ALA A 527 -8.48 -14.10 -26.75
CA ALA A 527 -8.89 -13.54 -25.47
C ALA A 527 -10.11 -12.60 -25.58
N LEU A 528 -10.21 -11.86 -26.69
CA LEU A 528 -11.37 -11.01 -26.96
C LEU A 528 -12.60 -11.80 -27.37
N ARG A 529 -12.45 -12.94 -28.08
CA ARG A 529 -13.51 -13.86 -28.42
C ARG A 529 -14.05 -14.55 -27.15
N GLU A 530 -13.18 -15.04 -26.28
CA GLU A 530 -13.56 -15.62 -24.99
C GLU A 530 -14.31 -14.59 -24.12
N LEU A 531 -13.81 -13.36 -24.05
CA LEU A 531 -14.52 -12.29 -23.35
C LEU A 531 -15.91 -12.06 -23.94
N ALA A 532 -16.01 -12.00 -25.28
CA ALA A 532 -17.26 -11.77 -25.97
C ALA A 532 -18.29 -12.91 -25.82
N SER A 533 -17.83 -14.15 -25.58
CA SER A 533 -18.72 -15.30 -25.35
C SER A 533 -19.33 -15.33 -23.94
N LEU A 534 -18.70 -14.74 -22.96
CA LEU A 534 -19.13 -14.76 -21.54
C LEU A 534 -20.52 -14.13 -21.30
N ARG A 535 -21.08 -13.39 -22.21
CA ARG A 535 -22.40 -12.72 -22.07
C ARG A 535 -23.44 -13.14 -23.13
N THR A 536 -23.13 -14.07 -24.01
CA THR A 536 -24.10 -14.62 -24.94
C THR A 536 -24.98 -15.69 -24.30
N ASP A 537 -24.50 -16.38 -23.27
CA ASP A 537 -25.22 -17.47 -22.60
C ASP A 537 -26.29 -17.02 -21.58
N SER A 538 -26.48 -15.71 -21.39
CA SER A 538 -27.47 -15.17 -20.44
C SER A 538 -28.74 -14.61 -21.08
N LYS A 539 -28.95 -14.77 -22.40
CA LYS A 539 -30.13 -14.26 -23.10
C LYS A 539 -31.02 -15.31 -23.77
N ASP A 540 -30.63 -16.59 -23.71
CA ASP A 540 -31.41 -17.68 -24.30
C ASP A 540 -31.80 -18.71 -23.22
N GLU A 541 -32.52 -18.29 -22.17
CA GLU A 541 -33.44 -19.14 -21.42
C GLU A 541 -34.82 -18.44 -21.41
N PRO A 542 -35.90 -19.16 -21.80
CA PRO A 542 -37.25 -18.62 -21.97
C PRO A 542 -37.97 -18.28 -20.67
#